data_88c92b8975e6672f9bae0e5a8635a8a6
#
_entry.id   88c92b8975e6672f9bae0e5a8635a8a6
#
_cell.length_a   1.000
_cell.length_b   1.000
_cell.length_c   1.000
_cell.angle_alpha   90.00
_cell.angle_beta   90.00
_cell.angle_gamma   90.00
#
_symmetry.space_group_name_H-M   'P 1'
#
loop_
_entity.id
_entity.type
_entity.pdbx_description
1 polymer ?
#
loop_
_entity_poly.entity_id
_entity_poly.type
_entity_poly.pdbx_seq_one_letter_code
_entity_poly.pdbx_strand_id
1 'polypeptide(L)'
;ADFSVANLETTLCGTDNGYAYAGNPKFNCPDAIVDSLKGAGFDMLLTANNHADDTSLVGYKRTLNVVREKGLDTLGTYLSADEQKWTIEEVNGIKIGMVCYTYSDGFSQNGYPLLNYNEVGENGILNYFTYDKLPEFYTQLQGYLDEMKAAGAEATVVYLHWGEEYKWKTGEGPNANQTAMAQKLCDMGVDVIVGGHPHVVQPVDLLTSGTDAEHKTIVLYSMGNAVSNQRKEEMQQSEPTGHTEDGVLFCVTFAKYSDGSVFVDSAELIPTWVNMHANSGSTEYNILPLEEATAAQWQAQFGLTDTQLANAKASFDRTQALTLTGMEKVQSYLAQQKQP
;
A
#
# COMPACT_ATOMS: atom_id res chain seq x y z
N ALA A 1 6.89 -4.97 -13.98
CA ALA A 1 5.43 -5.15 -13.81
C ALA A 1 4.72 -4.52 -15.00
N ASP A 2 3.54 -5.04 -15.33
CA ASP A 2 2.72 -4.50 -16.42
C ASP A 2 1.81 -3.38 -15.94
N PHE A 3 1.57 -3.31 -14.63
CA PHE A 3 0.86 -2.24 -13.94
C PHE A 3 1.42 -2.08 -12.53
N SER A 4 1.74 -0.86 -12.12
CA SER A 4 2.44 -0.57 -10.87
C SER A 4 1.70 0.45 -10.03
N VAL A 5 1.52 0.14 -8.74
CA VAL A 5 0.73 0.94 -7.79
C VAL A 5 1.59 1.32 -6.59
N ALA A 6 1.47 2.56 -6.12
CA ALA A 6 2.12 3.03 -4.88
C ALA A 6 1.15 3.84 -4.02
N ASN A 7 1.36 3.87 -2.70
CA ASN A 7 0.67 4.79 -1.80
C ASN A 7 1.38 6.15 -1.80
N LEU A 8 0.64 7.22 -2.05
CA LEU A 8 1.10 8.61 -1.94
C LEU A 8 0.63 9.19 -0.61
N GLU A 9 1.46 9.06 0.42
CA GLU A 9 1.12 9.48 1.79
C GLU A 9 1.60 10.91 2.07
N THR A 10 1.14 11.84 1.25
CA THR A 10 1.42 13.28 1.35
C THR A 10 0.43 14.06 0.50
N THR A 11 0.24 15.34 0.79
CA THR A 11 -0.46 16.27 -0.10
C THR A 11 0.52 16.97 -1.06
N LEU A 12 0.00 17.49 -2.15
CA LEU A 12 0.69 18.31 -3.16
C LEU A 12 -0.01 19.68 -3.26
N CYS A 13 -0.01 20.44 -2.14
CA CYS A 13 -0.71 21.72 -2.07
C CYS A 13 0.06 22.86 -2.78
N GLY A 14 1.36 22.66 -3.06
CA GLY A 14 2.24 23.75 -3.48
C GLY A 14 2.43 24.78 -2.36
N THR A 15 2.86 25.99 -2.72
CA THR A 15 3.10 27.08 -1.76
C THR A 15 2.17 28.29 -1.95
N ASP A 16 1.39 28.32 -3.02
CA ASP A 16 0.54 29.46 -3.39
C ASP A 16 -0.73 29.55 -2.54
N ASN A 17 -1.10 28.48 -1.83
CA ASN A 17 -2.29 28.38 -1.00
C ASN A 17 -2.03 28.66 0.50
N GLY A 18 -0.91 29.30 0.83
CA GLY A 18 -0.52 29.63 2.20
C GLY A 18 0.12 28.47 2.97
N TYR A 19 0.42 27.36 2.32
CA TYR A 19 1.17 26.23 2.87
C TYR A 19 2.63 26.28 2.43
N ALA A 20 3.55 25.89 3.31
CA ALA A 20 4.94 25.61 2.94
C ALA A 20 5.11 24.12 2.63
N TYR A 21 6.16 23.75 1.90
CA TYR A 21 6.60 22.36 1.87
C TYR A 21 7.00 21.91 3.27
N ALA A 22 6.53 20.76 3.69
CA ALA A 22 6.71 20.27 5.05
C ALA A 22 6.73 18.73 5.11
N GLY A 23 7.43 18.21 6.13
CA GLY A 23 7.35 16.83 6.59
C GLY A 23 6.44 16.71 7.81
N ASN A 24 6.65 15.63 8.60
CA ASN A 24 5.87 15.35 9.81
C ASN A 24 5.66 16.61 10.69
N PRO A 25 4.48 16.87 11.24
CA PRO A 25 3.29 16.00 11.26
C PRO A 25 2.29 16.23 10.11
N LYS A 26 2.49 17.23 9.25
CA LYS A 26 1.60 17.55 8.12
C LYS A 26 2.41 17.65 6.85
N PHE A 27 2.19 16.71 5.96
CA PHE A 27 3.00 16.56 4.75
C PHE A 27 2.48 17.43 3.61
N ASN A 28 3.40 18.15 2.98
CA ASN A 28 3.18 18.87 1.73
C ASN A 28 4.43 18.73 0.86
N CYS A 29 4.40 17.86 -0.11
CA CYS A 29 5.53 17.53 -0.97
C CYS A 29 5.52 18.39 -2.26
N PRO A 30 6.68 18.70 -2.86
CA PRO A 30 6.75 19.30 -4.19
C PRO A 30 6.15 18.39 -5.27
N ASP A 31 5.48 18.98 -6.26
CA ASP A 31 4.85 18.29 -7.40
C ASP A 31 5.83 17.41 -8.20
N ALA A 32 7.12 17.68 -8.11
CA ALA A 32 8.18 16.90 -8.77
C ALA A 32 8.21 15.42 -8.33
N ILE A 33 7.66 15.07 -7.17
CA ILE A 33 7.55 13.67 -6.73
C ILE A 33 6.74 12.85 -7.72
N VAL A 34 5.69 13.42 -8.33
CA VAL A 34 4.85 12.73 -9.31
C VAL A 34 5.64 12.42 -10.58
N ASP A 35 6.49 13.36 -11.03
CA ASP A 35 7.37 13.13 -12.19
C ASP A 35 8.36 11.99 -11.90
N SER A 36 8.88 11.93 -10.67
CA SER A 36 9.78 10.87 -10.23
C SER A 36 9.08 9.51 -10.18
N LEU A 37 7.87 9.45 -9.63
CA LEU A 37 7.07 8.23 -9.57
C LEU A 37 6.69 7.74 -10.97
N LYS A 38 6.24 8.64 -11.85
CA LYS A 38 5.95 8.31 -13.25
C LYS A 38 7.23 7.82 -13.98
N GLY A 39 8.35 8.50 -13.77
CA GLY A 39 9.65 8.12 -14.33
C GLY A 39 10.15 6.77 -13.81
N ALA A 40 9.74 6.35 -12.61
CA ALA A 40 10.02 5.04 -12.05
C ALA A 40 9.07 3.94 -12.58
N GLY A 41 8.05 4.29 -13.38
CA GLY A 41 7.13 3.34 -14.00
C GLY A 41 5.89 3.02 -13.19
N PHE A 42 5.50 3.88 -12.25
CA PHE A 42 4.19 3.76 -11.59
C PHE A 42 3.08 4.25 -12.51
N ASP A 43 1.93 3.58 -12.43
CA ASP A 43 0.73 3.86 -13.24
C ASP A 43 -0.36 4.51 -12.38
N MET A 44 -0.51 4.08 -11.12
CA MET A 44 -1.56 4.54 -10.21
C MET A 44 -1.00 4.88 -8.83
N LEU A 45 -1.58 5.92 -8.21
CA LEU A 45 -1.29 6.30 -6.82
C LEU A 45 -2.54 6.11 -5.94
N LEU A 46 -2.35 5.35 -4.86
CA LEU A 46 -3.34 5.24 -3.79
C LEU A 46 -3.28 6.52 -2.95
N THR A 47 -4.40 7.17 -2.80
CA THR A 47 -4.50 8.47 -2.15
C THR A 47 -5.38 8.46 -0.89
N ALA A 48 -6.05 7.33 -0.60
CA ALA A 48 -6.76 7.15 0.66
C ALA A 48 -5.80 6.71 1.76
N ASN A 49 -5.34 7.66 2.55
CA ASN A 49 -4.50 7.48 3.73
C ASN A 49 -4.79 8.59 4.75
N ASN A 50 -4.23 8.47 5.96
CA ASN A 50 -4.46 9.44 7.04
C ASN A 50 -3.83 10.82 6.79
N HIS A 51 -2.95 10.97 5.78
CA HIS A 51 -2.32 12.23 5.37
C HIS A 51 -2.96 12.87 4.12
N ALA A 52 -4.06 12.33 3.63
CA ALA A 52 -4.72 12.84 2.42
C ALA A 52 -5.24 14.29 2.58
N ASP A 53 -5.51 14.74 3.81
CA ASP A 53 -6.07 16.08 4.10
C ASP A 53 -5.13 16.98 4.92
N ASP A 54 -3.84 16.71 4.94
CA ASP A 54 -2.86 17.48 5.74
C ASP A 54 -2.83 18.99 5.43
N THR A 55 -3.20 19.36 4.22
CA THR A 55 -3.29 20.76 3.76
C THR A 55 -4.73 21.17 3.43
N SER A 56 -5.68 20.58 4.15
CA SER A 56 -7.12 20.83 4.02
C SER A 56 -7.66 20.48 2.62
N LEU A 57 -8.96 20.68 2.41
CA LEU A 57 -9.64 20.35 1.16
C LEU A 57 -8.99 20.97 -0.10
N VAL A 58 -8.34 22.13 0.04
CA VAL A 58 -7.63 22.78 -1.07
C VAL A 58 -6.44 21.94 -1.55
N GLY A 59 -5.61 21.47 -0.63
CA GLY A 59 -4.48 20.61 -0.97
C GLY A 59 -4.93 19.20 -1.35
N TYR A 60 -5.95 18.67 -0.69
CA TYR A 60 -6.58 17.40 -1.06
C TYR A 60 -6.98 17.39 -2.55
N LYS A 61 -7.80 18.36 -3.00
CA LYS A 61 -8.23 18.43 -4.41
C LYS A 61 -7.08 18.76 -5.37
N ARG A 62 -6.14 19.63 -4.93
CA ARG A 62 -4.97 19.94 -5.76
C ARG A 62 -4.09 18.72 -5.99
N THR A 63 -3.89 17.88 -4.98
CA THR A 63 -3.11 16.63 -5.12
C THR A 63 -3.65 15.75 -6.24
N LEU A 64 -4.97 15.53 -6.27
CA LEU A 64 -5.60 14.74 -7.33
C LEU A 64 -5.41 15.36 -8.72
N ASN A 65 -5.59 16.68 -8.83
CA ASN A 65 -5.39 17.38 -10.10
C ASN A 65 -3.93 17.25 -10.58
N VAL A 66 -2.95 17.49 -9.71
CA VAL A 66 -1.52 17.39 -10.05
C VAL A 66 -1.15 15.97 -10.52
N VAL A 67 -1.60 14.95 -9.81
CA VAL A 67 -1.31 13.55 -10.17
C VAL A 67 -1.93 13.20 -11.52
N ARG A 68 -3.21 13.52 -11.71
CA ARG A 68 -3.96 13.22 -12.95
C ARG A 68 -3.46 14.01 -14.15
N GLU A 69 -3.13 15.31 -13.98
CA GLU A 69 -2.54 16.15 -15.03
C GLU A 69 -1.19 15.63 -15.52
N LYS A 70 -0.41 15.00 -14.63
CA LYS A 70 0.86 14.34 -14.98
C LYS A 70 0.65 12.95 -15.59
N GLY A 71 -0.58 12.46 -15.67
CA GLY A 71 -0.97 11.21 -16.32
C GLY A 71 -0.65 9.98 -15.48
N LEU A 72 -0.88 10.06 -14.18
CA LEU A 72 -1.01 8.92 -13.28
C LEU A 72 -2.46 8.83 -12.80
N ASP A 73 -2.97 7.62 -12.58
CA ASP A 73 -4.28 7.41 -12.01
C ASP A 73 -4.27 7.59 -10.48
N THR A 74 -5.45 7.85 -9.91
CA THR A 74 -5.62 7.99 -8.46
C THR A 74 -6.76 7.12 -7.98
N LEU A 75 -6.61 6.50 -6.80
CA LEU A 75 -7.63 5.63 -6.22
C LEU A 75 -7.77 5.88 -4.72
N GLY A 76 -9.03 5.98 -4.27
CA GLY A 76 -9.40 6.09 -2.86
C GLY A 76 -9.85 7.47 -2.43
N THR A 77 -9.41 8.53 -3.13
CA THR A 77 -9.89 9.91 -2.96
C THR A 77 -10.40 10.50 -4.27
N TYR A 78 -11.34 11.43 -4.22
CA TYR A 78 -12.12 11.89 -5.37
C TYR A 78 -12.33 13.41 -5.31
N LEU A 79 -12.50 14.05 -6.49
CA LEU A 79 -12.78 15.49 -6.58
C LEU A 79 -14.24 15.83 -6.25
N SER A 80 -15.15 14.86 -6.45
CA SER A 80 -16.58 15.00 -6.13
C SER A 80 -17.19 13.68 -5.68
N ALA A 81 -18.36 13.77 -5.04
CA ALA A 81 -19.12 12.60 -4.60
C ALA A 81 -19.62 11.71 -5.76
N ASP A 82 -19.75 12.27 -6.96
CA ASP A 82 -20.27 11.58 -8.14
C ASP A 82 -19.20 10.76 -8.88
N GLU A 83 -17.90 10.91 -8.53
CA GLU A 83 -16.86 10.08 -9.14
C GLU A 83 -17.00 8.61 -8.73
N GLN A 84 -16.62 7.71 -9.65
CA GLN A 84 -16.53 6.27 -9.43
C GLN A 84 -15.58 5.98 -8.26
N LYS A 85 -15.99 5.10 -7.33
CA LYS A 85 -15.25 4.80 -6.08
C LYS A 85 -14.33 3.59 -6.18
N TRP A 86 -14.30 2.94 -7.31
CA TRP A 86 -13.45 1.82 -7.67
C TRP A 86 -13.02 1.95 -9.13
N THR A 87 -12.06 1.18 -9.57
CA THR A 87 -11.64 1.12 -10.98
C THR A 87 -11.51 -0.31 -11.48
N ILE A 88 -11.52 -0.49 -12.79
CA ILE A 88 -11.10 -1.72 -13.46
C ILE A 88 -9.98 -1.35 -14.42
N GLU A 89 -8.82 -1.95 -14.21
CA GLU A 89 -7.69 -1.84 -15.12
C GLU A 89 -7.60 -3.10 -15.99
N GLU A 90 -7.55 -2.89 -17.31
CA GLU A 90 -7.35 -4.00 -18.23
C GLU A 90 -5.86 -4.15 -18.55
N VAL A 91 -5.23 -5.12 -17.90
CA VAL A 91 -3.79 -5.40 -18.02
C VAL A 91 -3.62 -6.68 -18.83
N ASN A 92 -3.02 -6.57 -20.01
CA ASN A 92 -2.78 -7.71 -20.92
C ASN A 92 -4.03 -8.58 -21.18
N GLY A 93 -5.22 -7.96 -21.25
CA GLY A 93 -6.49 -8.64 -21.52
C GLY A 93 -7.14 -9.30 -20.31
N ILE A 94 -6.66 -9.00 -19.09
CA ILE A 94 -7.29 -9.38 -17.82
C ILE A 94 -7.81 -8.13 -17.14
N LYS A 95 -9.08 -8.12 -16.74
CA LYS A 95 -9.75 -7.02 -16.06
C LYS A 95 -9.63 -7.17 -14.55
N ILE A 96 -8.86 -6.32 -13.92
CA ILE A 96 -8.61 -6.33 -12.48
C ILE A 96 -9.39 -5.19 -11.83
N GLY A 97 -10.35 -5.52 -10.99
CA GLY A 97 -11.09 -4.57 -10.17
C GLY A 97 -10.26 -4.13 -8.96
N MET A 98 -10.18 -2.83 -8.71
CA MET A 98 -9.38 -2.26 -7.63
C MET A 98 -10.18 -1.24 -6.82
N VAL A 99 -10.00 -1.27 -5.50
CA VAL A 99 -10.55 -0.26 -4.58
C VAL A 99 -9.56 0.00 -3.45
N CYS A 100 -9.50 1.24 -2.99
CA CYS A 100 -8.62 1.66 -1.89
C CYS A 100 -9.43 2.36 -0.80
N TYR A 101 -9.15 2.01 0.47
CA TYR A 101 -9.77 2.59 1.65
C TYR A 101 -8.73 2.99 2.69
N THR A 102 -9.06 4.00 3.49
CA THR A 102 -8.33 4.33 4.71
C THR A 102 -9.22 4.23 5.94
N TYR A 103 -8.61 4.00 7.11
CA TYR A 103 -9.31 4.22 8.36
C TYR A 103 -9.60 5.72 8.54
N SER A 104 -10.64 6.03 9.31
CA SER A 104 -10.94 7.37 9.80
C SER A 104 -10.97 7.35 11.32
N ASP A 105 -10.48 8.41 11.96
CA ASP A 105 -10.52 8.61 13.42
C ASP A 105 -11.95 8.82 13.97
N GLY A 106 -12.94 8.82 13.10
CA GLY A 106 -14.35 9.04 13.41
C GLY A 106 -14.94 10.20 12.61
N PHE A 107 -15.84 10.94 13.23
CA PHE A 107 -16.57 12.02 12.57
C PHE A 107 -16.44 13.35 13.32
N SER A 108 -16.33 14.42 12.57
CA SER A 108 -16.44 15.78 13.11
C SER A 108 -17.85 16.08 13.59
N GLN A 109 -18.04 17.22 14.27
CA GLN A 109 -19.36 17.73 14.67
C GLN A 109 -20.27 18.02 13.45
N ASN A 110 -19.67 18.27 12.27
CA ASN A 110 -20.35 18.51 11.01
C ASN A 110 -20.68 17.21 10.25
N GLY A 111 -20.26 16.05 10.77
CA GLY A 111 -20.51 14.75 10.17
C GLY A 111 -19.56 14.35 9.05
N TYR A 112 -18.42 15.02 8.91
CA TYR A 112 -17.37 14.67 7.97
C TYR A 112 -16.37 13.67 8.57
N PRO A 113 -15.78 12.77 7.79
CA PRO A 113 -14.73 11.88 8.28
C PRO A 113 -13.50 12.68 8.73
N LEU A 114 -12.81 12.15 9.74
CA LEU A 114 -11.58 12.71 10.29
C LEU A 114 -10.37 11.90 9.85
N LEU A 115 -9.34 12.56 9.34
CA LEU A 115 -8.02 11.99 9.07
C LEU A 115 -6.99 12.72 9.93
N ASN A 116 -6.26 11.99 10.78
CA ASN A 116 -5.38 12.60 11.78
C ASN A 116 -6.08 13.74 12.57
N TYR A 117 -7.35 13.49 12.94
CA TYR A 117 -8.24 14.44 13.62
C TYR A 117 -8.55 15.72 12.83
N ASN A 118 -8.16 15.84 11.56
CA ASN A 118 -8.57 16.93 10.66
C ASN A 118 -9.86 16.54 9.92
N GLU A 119 -10.74 17.53 9.74
CA GLU A 119 -12.00 17.35 9.01
C GLU A 119 -11.76 17.40 7.50
N VAL A 120 -12.16 16.35 6.76
CA VAL A 120 -12.02 16.30 5.28
C VAL A 120 -12.88 17.38 4.59
N GLY A 121 -13.93 17.87 5.24
CA GLY A 121 -14.67 19.03 4.80
C GLY A 121 -15.69 18.80 3.68
N GLU A 122 -15.76 17.62 3.09
CA GLU A 122 -16.75 17.25 2.07
C GLU A 122 -17.07 15.74 2.17
N ASN A 123 -18.34 15.37 2.01
CA ASN A 123 -18.77 13.98 2.04
C ASN A 123 -18.70 13.34 0.64
N GLY A 124 -18.44 12.02 0.61
CA GLY A 124 -18.44 11.25 -0.62
C GLY A 124 -17.21 11.42 -1.51
N ILE A 125 -16.16 12.09 -1.02
CA ILE A 125 -14.89 12.26 -1.75
C ILE A 125 -13.77 11.34 -1.27
N LEU A 126 -14.01 10.53 -0.23
CA LEU A 126 -13.04 9.62 0.37
C LEU A 126 -13.68 8.25 0.56
N ASN A 127 -12.97 7.19 0.20
CA ASN A 127 -13.26 5.85 0.66
C ASN A 127 -12.64 5.63 2.04
N TYR A 128 -13.46 5.44 3.05
CA TYR A 128 -13.01 5.26 4.43
C TYR A 128 -13.84 4.24 5.19
N PHE A 129 -13.29 3.77 6.30
CA PHE A 129 -13.99 3.00 7.30
C PHE A 129 -13.65 3.50 8.71
N THR A 130 -14.49 3.17 9.69
CA THR A 130 -14.17 3.33 11.10
C THR A 130 -14.29 1.97 11.78
N TYR A 131 -13.42 1.70 12.76
CA TYR A 131 -13.38 0.37 13.41
C TYR A 131 -14.62 0.06 14.23
N ASP A 132 -15.40 1.05 14.64
CA ASP A 132 -16.66 0.90 15.34
C ASP A 132 -17.86 0.65 14.40
N LYS A 133 -17.70 0.84 13.08
CA LYS A 133 -18.74 0.70 12.06
C LYS A 133 -18.34 -0.22 10.89
N LEU A 134 -17.55 -1.25 11.17
CA LEU A 134 -17.12 -2.20 10.13
C LEU A 134 -18.28 -2.86 9.35
N PRO A 135 -19.47 -3.15 9.92
CA PRO A 135 -20.58 -3.67 9.11
C PRO A 135 -21.03 -2.73 7.99
N GLU A 136 -20.97 -1.40 8.19
CA GLU A 136 -21.31 -0.42 7.16
C GLU A 136 -20.26 -0.44 6.03
N PHE A 137 -18.99 -0.50 6.39
CA PHE A 137 -17.87 -0.66 5.45
C PHE A 137 -18.02 -1.94 4.61
N TYR A 138 -18.28 -3.10 5.23
CA TYR A 138 -18.46 -4.35 4.50
C TYR A 138 -19.65 -4.31 3.54
N THR A 139 -20.75 -3.66 3.93
CA THR A 139 -21.91 -3.48 3.06
C THR A 139 -21.58 -2.63 1.84
N GLN A 140 -20.85 -1.53 2.03
CA GLN A 140 -20.41 -0.67 0.94
C GLN A 140 -19.42 -1.39 0.01
N LEU A 141 -18.41 -2.04 0.59
CA LEU A 141 -17.43 -2.79 -0.19
C LEU A 141 -18.07 -3.92 -1.00
N GLN A 142 -19.05 -4.65 -0.41
CA GLN A 142 -19.77 -5.69 -1.16
C GLN A 142 -20.49 -5.10 -2.38
N GLY A 143 -21.12 -3.93 -2.23
CA GLY A 143 -21.72 -3.23 -3.35
C GLY A 143 -20.71 -2.93 -4.46
N TYR A 144 -19.52 -2.46 -4.11
CA TYR A 144 -18.45 -2.18 -5.09
C TYR A 144 -17.89 -3.46 -5.75
N LEU A 145 -17.75 -4.56 -4.99
CA LEU A 145 -17.34 -5.85 -5.56
C LEU A 145 -18.38 -6.37 -6.57
N ASP A 146 -19.67 -6.24 -6.23
CA ASP A 146 -20.77 -6.66 -7.12
C ASP A 146 -20.81 -5.78 -8.39
N GLU A 147 -20.62 -4.47 -8.26
CA GLU A 147 -20.54 -3.53 -9.37
C GLU A 147 -19.33 -3.82 -10.27
N MET A 148 -18.14 -4.03 -9.71
CA MET A 148 -16.93 -4.41 -10.46
C MET A 148 -17.14 -5.72 -11.21
N LYS A 149 -17.73 -6.72 -10.56
CA LYS A 149 -18.07 -8.00 -11.20
C LYS A 149 -19.06 -7.82 -12.35
N ALA A 150 -20.10 -7.02 -12.15
CA ALA A 150 -21.07 -6.71 -13.19
C ALA A 150 -20.47 -5.95 -14.38
N ALA A 151 -19.45 -5.12 -14.12
CA ALA A 151 -18.66 -4.40 -15.14
C ALA A 151 -17.59 -5.29 -15.81
N GLY A 152 -17.46 -6.54 -15.37
CA GLY A 152 -16.61 -7.55 -16.01
C GLY A 152 -15.21 -7.69 -15.37
N ALA A 153 -15.02 -7.27 -14.12
CA ALA A 153 -13.80 -7.59 -13.40
C ALA A 153 -13.66 -9.12 -13.25
N GLU A 154 -12.46 -9.62 -13.51
CA GLU A 154 -12.10 -11.05 -13.50
C GLU A 154 -11.29 -11.42 -12.25
N ALA A 155 -10.66 -10.43 -11.63
CA ALA A 155 -9.99 -10.54 -10.34
C ALA A 155 -10.13 -9.23 -9.57
N THR A 156 -9.88 -9.25 -8.26
CA THR A 156 -10.06 -8.10 -7.37
C THR A 156 -8.87 -7.89 -6.45
N VAL A 157 -8.45 -6.62 -6.32
CA VAL A 157 -7.42 -6.18 -5.38
C VAL A 157 -7.99 -5.09 -4.48
N VAL A 158 -7.91 -5.28 -3.16
CA VAL A 158 -8.34 -4.29 -2.17
C VAL A 158 -7.12 -3.75 -1.44
N TYR A 159 -6.95 -2.43 -1.48
CA TYR A 159 -5.90 -1.72 -0.76
C TYR A 159 -6.47 -1.12 0.52
N LEU A 160 -5.78 -1.33 1.64
CA LEU A 160 -6.23 -0.86 2.96
C LEU A 160 -5.13 -0.09 3.69
N HIS A 161 -5.40 1.15 4.00
CA HIS A 161 -4.58 1.94 4.93
C HIS A 161 -5.14 1.73 6.34
N TRP A 162 -4.53 0.86 7.14
CA TRP A 162 -5.11 0.26 8.34
C TRP A 162 -4.08 -0.13 9.40
N GLY A 163 -4.54 -0.59 10.55
CA GLY A 163 -3.68 -1.12 11.61
C GLY A 163 -3.18 -0.04 12.56
N GLU A 164 -2.00 -0.24 13.09
CA GLU A 164 -1.34 0.65 14.04
C GLU A 164 0.11 0.86 13.64
N GLU A 165 0.60 2.08 13.77
CA GLU A 165 1.97 2.44 13.45
C GLU A 165 2.99 1.65 14.29
N TYR A 166 4.07 1.21 13.63
CA TYR A 166 5.24 0.57 14.22
C TYR A 166 4.98 -0.78 14.91
N LYS A 167 3.85 -1.44 14.58
CA LYS A 167 3.49 -2.75 15.13
C LYS A 167 3.87 -3.86 14.14
N TRP A 168 4.98 -4.53 14.41
CA TRP A 168 5.54 -5.61 13.57
C TRP A 168 5.81 -6.90 14.35
N LYS A 169 5.96 -6.85 15.69
CA LYS A 169 6.28 -8.01 16.52
C LYS A 169 5.15 -9.01 16.53
N THR A 170 5.51 -10.28 16.65
CA THR A 170 4.55 -11.37 16.83
C THR A 170 3.58 -11.06 17.98
N GLY A 171 2.28 -11.02 17.65
CA GLY A 171 1.20 -10.70 18.59
C GLY A 171 0.88 -9.20 18.71
N GLU A 172 1.65 -8.31 18.06
CA GLU A 172 1.35 -6.88 17.98
C GLU A 172 0.88 -6.47 16.58
N GLY A 173 1.45 -7.01 15.51
CA GLY A 173 1.10 -6.73 14.12
C GLY A 173 1.21 -7.97 13.21
N PRO A 174 0.20 -8.23 12.39
CA PRO A 174 -1.06 -7.49 12.27
C PRO A 174 -1.92 -7.62 13.53
N ASN A 175 -2.67 -6.56 13.87
CA ASN A 175 -3.54 -6.58 15.04
C ASN A 175 -4.85 -7.36 14.76
N ALA A 176 -5.68 -7.55 15.81
CA ALA A 176 -6.91 -8.32 15.71
C ALA A 176 -7.93 -7.75 14.68
N ASN A 177 -7.97 -6.43 14.53
CA ASN A 177 -8.85 -5.80 13.54
C ASN A 177 -8.38 -6.12 12.12
N GLN A 178 -7.07 -6.00 11.84
CA GLN A 178 -6.52 -6.33 10.52
C GLN A 178 -6.80 -7.79 10.14
N THR A 179 -6.58 -8.73 11.06
CA THR A 179 -6.80 -10.16 10.79
C THR A 179 -8.28 -10.49 10.60
N ALA A 180 -9.18 -9.91 11.40
CA ALA A 180 -10.62 -10.10 11.24
C ALA A 180 -11.16 -9.48 9.96
N MET A 181 -10.70 -8.28 9.60
CA MET A 181 -11.06 -7.63 8.34
C MET A 181 -10.57 -8.43 7.14
N ALA A 182 -9.31 -8.87 7.14
CA ALA A 182 -8.76 -9.68 6.05
C ALA A 182 -9.56 -10.97 5.83
N GLN A 183 -9.91 -11.69 6.91
CA GLN A 183 -10.75 -12.89 6.83
C GLN A 183 -12.14 -12.55 6.26
N LYS A 184 -12.74 -11.43 6.70
CA LYS A 184 -14.04 -11.02 6.19
C LYS A 184 -13.99 -10.68 4.70
N LEU A 185 -12.96 -10.01 4.22
CA LEU A 185 -12.76 -9.72 2.80
C LEU A 185 -12.53 -11.02 1.99
N CYS A 186 -11.81 -11.98 2.55
CA CYS A 186 -11.67 -13.32 1.97
C CYS A 186 -13.04 -14.00 1.82
N ASP A 187 -13.88 -13.92 2.84
CA ASP A 187 -15.25 -14.47 2.81
C ASP A 187 -16.16 -13.76 1.80
N MET A 188 -15.82 -12.52 1.41
CA MET A 188 -16.52 -11.73 0.38
C MET A 188 -15.99 -11.99 -1.04
N GLY A 189 -14.93 -12.79 -1.21
CA GLY A 189 -14.39 -13.18 -2.51
C GLY A 189 -13.33 -12.24 -3.06
N VAL A 190 -12.62 -11.48 -2.22
CA VAL A 190 -11.47 -10.67 -2.63
C VAL A 190 -10.27 -11.57 -2.89
N ASP A 191 -9.57 -11.39 -4.03
CA ASP A 191 -8.43 -12.25 -4.40
C ASP A 191 -7.13 -11.82 -3.72
N VAL A 192 -6.87 -10.51 -3.64
CA VAL A 192 -5.64 -9.96 -3.07
C VAL A 192 -5.95 -8.76 -2.17
N ILE A 193 -5.32 -8.72 -1.00
CA ILE A 193 -5.37 -7.59 -0.05
C ILE A 193 -3.96 -7.07 0.15
N VAL A 194 -3.79 -5.76 0.01
CA VAL A 194 -2.50 -5.09 0.24
C VAL A 194 -2.70 -3.97 1.25
N GLY A 195 -1.98 -4.07 2.37
CA GLY A 195 -2.05 -3.12 3.48
C GLY A 195 -0.91 -2.10 3.50
N GLY A 196 -1.17 -0.96 4.09
CA GLY A 196 -0.25 0.11 4.41
C GLY A 196 -0.63 0.79 5.72
N HIS A 197 0.06 1.84 6.14
CA HIS A 197 -0.05 2.62 7.37
C HIS A 197 0.91 2.24 8.51
N PRO A 198 1.18 0.95 8.83
CA PRO A 198 2.05 0.63 9.96
C PRO A 198 3.48 1.15 9.86
N HIS A 199 3.92 1.65 8.69
CA HIS A 199 5.29 2.11 8.41
C HIS A 199 6.38 1.05 8.66
N VAL A 200 5.98 -0.19 8.83
CA VAL A 200 6.83 -1.37 8.99
C VAL A 200 6.26 -2.50 8.17
N VAL A 201 7.10 -3.37 7.64
CA VAL A 201 6.63 -4.57 6.96
C VAL A 201 5.90 -5.47 7.95
N GLN A 202 4.73 -5.96 7.57
CA GLN A 202 3.98 -6.97 8.31
C GLN A 202 3.88 -8.26 7.49
N PRO A 203 3.50 -9.40 8.10
CA PRO A 203 3.46 -10.69 7.43
C PRO A 203 2.62 -10.72 6.14
N VAL A 204 2.95 -11.70 5.31
CA VAL A 204 2.07 -12.21 4.25
C VAL A 204 1.30 -13.40 4.81
N ASP A 205 0.07 -13.62 4.38
CA ASP A 205 -0.69 -14.83 4.65
C ASP A 205 -1.53 -15.26 3.45
N LEU A 206 -1.94 -16.52 3.46
CA LEU A 206 -2.93 -17.10 2.55
C LEU A 206 -4.15 -17.51 3.36
N LEU A 207 -5.25 -16.82 3.16
CA LEU A 207 -6.51 -17.07 3.85
C LEU A 207 -7.39 -18.02 3.02
N THR A 208 -8.20 -18.80 3.70
CA THR A 208 -9.25 -19.61 3.10
C THR A 208 -10.59 -19.01 3.49
N SER A 209 -11.48 -18.82 2.53
CA SER A 209 -12.81 -18.32 2.81
C SER A 209 -13.61 -19.32 3.66
N GLY A 210 -14.30 -18.80 4.67
CA GLY A 210 -15.22 -19.57 5.49
C GLY A 210 -16.56 -19.86 4.77
N THR A 211 -16.83 -19.19 3.66
CA THR A 211 -18.06 -19.34 2.86
C THR A 211 -17.86 -20.14 1.58
N ASP A 212 -16.62 -20.19 1.07
CA ASP A 212 -16.22 -20.95 -0.11
C ASP A 212 -14.82 -21.53 0.11
N ALA A 213 -14.70 -22.82 0.38
CA ALA A 213 -13.43 -23.48 0.70
C ALA A 213 -12.43 -23.46 -0.46
N GLU A 214 -12.88 -23.31 -1.71
CA GLU A 214 -12.02 -23.21 -2.88
C GLU A 214 -11.43 -21.81 -3.07
N HIS A 215 -12.11 -20.78 -2.55
CA HIS A 215 -11.60 -19.40 -2.63
C HIS A 215 -10.49 -19.14 -1.60
N LYS A 216 -9.39 -18.57 -2.10
CA LYS A 216 -8.22 -18.16 -1.30
C LYS A 216 -7.90 -16.70 -1.56
N THR A 217 -7.50 -16.00 -0.52
CA THR A 217 -7.02 -14.62 -0.59
C THR A 217 -5.57 -14.54 -0.16
N ILE A 218 -4.75 -13.91 -0.96
CA ILE A 218 -3.39 -13.54 -0.55
C ILE A 218 -3.45 -12.18 0.12
N VAL A 219 -2.95 -12.07 1.34
CA VAL A 219 -2.86 -10.81 2.08
C VAL A 219 -1.42 -10.46 2.44
N LEU A 220 -0.99 -9.26 2.07
CA LEU A 220 0.17 -8.60 2.64
C LEU A 220 -0.34 -7.53 3.62
N TYR A 221 -0.14 -7.74 4.91
CA TYR A 221 -0.74 -6.86 5.92
C TYR A 221 -0.16 -5.45 5.97
N SER A 222 1.12 -5.28 5.62
CA SER A 222 1.72 -3.96 5.38
C SER A 222 2.97 -4.07 4.52
N MET A 223 3.06 -3.16 3.54
CA MET A 223 4.21 -3.04 2.63
C MET A 223 5.43 -2.38 3.27
N GLY A 224 5.32 -1.79 4.47
CA GLY A 224 6.36 -0.95 5.04
C GLY A 224 6.52 0.38 4.31
N ASN A 225 7.70 0.96 4.35
CA ASN A 225 8.01 2.24 3.72
C ASN A 225 8.78 2.06 2.40
N ALA A 226 8.29 2.67 1.32
CA ALA A 226 9.04 2.73 0.06
C ALA A 226 10.18 3.74 0.15
N VAL A 227 9.90 4.99 0.54
CA VAL A 227 10.88 6.02 0.86
C VAL A 227 10.41 6.81 2.07
N SER A 228 11.26 6.94 3.08
CA SER A 228 10.92 7.62 4.33
C SER A 228 12.17 8.11 5.05
N ASN A 229 12.02 9.18 5.84
CA ASN A 229 13.04 9.62 6.78
C ASN A 229 12.84 9.04 8.20
N GLN A 230 12.00 8.02 8.35
CA GLN A 230 11.82 7.31 9.62
C GLN A 230 13.00 6.37 9.86
N ARG A 231 14.18 6.97 10.12
CA ARG A 231 15.43 6.25 10.36
C ARG A 231 15.48 5.76 11.81
N LYS A 232 16.12 4.62 12.06
CA LYS A 232 16.28 4.08 13.43
C LYS A 232 16.91 5.09 14.41
N GLU A 233 17.76 5.99 13.90
CA GLU A 233 18.38 7.06 14.68
C GLU A 233 17.38 8.14 15.10
N GLU A 234 16.38 8.43 14.26
CA GLU A 234 15.31 9.40 14.48
C GLU A 234 14.13 8.79 15.26
N MET A 235 13.91 7.48 15.10
CA MET A 235 12.77 6.75 15.68
C MET A 235 13.07 6.12 17.04
N GLN A 236 14.07 6.58 17.77
CA GLN A 236 14.59 5.95 18.99
C GLN A 236 13.54 5.69 20.07
N GLN A 237 12.47 6.49 20.14
CA GLN A 237 11.40 6.35 21.13
C GLN A 237 10.26 5.42 20.66
N SER A 238 10.04 5.32 19.35
CA SER A 238 8.90 4.60 18.76
C SER A 238 9.34 3.27 18.13
N GLU A 239 10.35 3.30 17.26
CA GLU A 239 10.84 2.12 16.54
C GLU A 239 12.37 2.20 16.31
N PRO A 240 13.20 1.85 17.28
CA PRO A 240 14.67 1.98 17.17
C PRO A 240 15.34 0.82 16.43
N THR A 241 14.58 -0.17 15.95
CA THR A 241 15.14 -1.42 15.40
C THR A 241 15.46 -1.35 13.91
N GLY A 242 14.97 -0.31 13.23
CA GLY A 242 15.18 -0.07 11.81
C GLY A 242 14.12 -0.70 10.89
N HIS A 243 13.03 -1.28 11.43
CA HIS A 243 11.94 -1.81 10.60
C HIS A 243 11.23 -0.72 9.79
N THR A 244 11.30 0.54 10.20
CA THR A 244 10.79 1.68 9.43
C THR A 244 11.66 2.07 8.24
N GLU A 245 12.85 1.48 8.09
CA GLU A 245 13.69 1.63 6.90
C GLU A 245 13.41 0.57 5.84
N ASP A 246 12.58 -0.44 6.19
CA ASP A 246 12.28 -1.60 5.38
C ASP A 246 10.97 -1.42 4.63
N GLY A 247 10.94 -1.90 3.40
CA GLY A 247 9.74 -1.98 2.57
C GLY A 247 9.78 -3.21 1.68
N VAL A 248 8.75 -3.37 0.86
CA VAL A 248 8.69 -4.45 -0.11
C VAL A 248 8.09 -4.00 -1.44
N LEU A 249 8.56 -4.59 -2.52
CA LEU A 249 7.82 -4.67 -3.78
C LEU A 249 7.06 -6.00 -3.75
N PHE A 250 5.74 -5.94 -3.80
CA PHE A 250 4.88 -7.11 -3.82
C PHE A 250 4.31 -7.28 -5.23
N CYS A 251 4.77 -8.31 -5.94
CA CYS A 251 4.38 -8.59 -7.31
C CYS A 251 3.40 -9.75 -7.34
N VAL A 252 2.23 -9.55 -7.95
CA VAL A 252 1.21 -10.59 -8.14
C VAL A 252 0.94 -10.71 -9.63
N THR A 253 1.04 -11.93 -10.16
CA THR A 253 0.71 -12.22 -11.57
C THR A 253 -0.64 -12.95 -11.62
N PHE A 254 -1.57 -12.40 -12.36
CA PHE A 254 -2.82 -13.06 -12.71
C PHE A 254 -2.67 -13.78 -14.05
N ALA A 255 -3.24 -14.97 -14.18
CA ALA A 255 -3.30 -15.69 -15.44
C ALA A 255 -4.74 -16.02 -15.80
N LYS A 256 -5.07 -15.89 -17.10
CA LYS A 256 -6.34 -16.30 -17.67
C LYS A 256 -6.19 -17.64 -18.35
N TYR A 257 -6.98 -18.61 -17.93
CA TYR A 257 -6.94 -19.99 -18.42
C TYR A 257 -7.87 -20.20 -19.62
N SER A 258 -7.72 -21.35 -20.29
CA SER A 258 -8.47 -21.66 -21.51
C SER A 258 -9.98 -21.79 -21.31
N ASP A 259 -10.43 -22.04 -20.09
CA ASP A 259 -11.85 -22.09 -19.71
C ASP A 259 -12.43 -20.70 -19.37
N GLY A 260 -11.59 -19.66 -19.41
CA GLY A 260 -11.94 -18.27 -19.12
C GLY A 260 -11.78 -17.88 -17.65
N SER A 261 -11.41 -18.81 -16.76
CA SER A 261 -11.14 -18.48 -15.36
C SER A 261 -9.86 -17.65 -15.20
N VAL A 262 -9.82 -16.79 -14.20
CA VAL A 262 -8.65 -15.97 -13.85
C VAL A 262 -8.28 -16.25 -12.40
N PHE A 263 -7.01 -16.55 -12.16
CA PHE A 263 -6.46 -16.78 -10.83
C PHE A 263 -5.09 -16.13 -10.68
N VAL A 264 -4.65 -15.97 -9.42
CA VAL A 264 -3.26 -15.64 -9.14
C VAL A 264 -2.36 -16.81 -9.53
N ASP A 265 -1.47 -16.58 -10.48
CA ASP A 265 -0.53 -17.58 -10.99
C ASP A 265 0.80 -17.58 -10.23
N SER A 266 1.29 -16.40 -9.87
CA SER A 266 2.49 -16.25 -9.05
C SER A 266 2.40 -15.03 -8.14
N ALA A 267 3.14 -15.11 -7.04
CA ALA A 267 3.35 -13.99 -6.13
C ALA A 267 4.82 -13.97 -5.71
N GLU A 268 5.44 -12.79 -5.77
CA GLU A 268 6.82 -12.56 -5.39
C GLU A 268 6.89 -11.36 -4.44
N LEU A 269 7.83 -11.40 -3.52
CA LEU A 269 8.09 -10.30 -2.60
C LEU A 269 9.58 -10.00 -2.62
N ILE A 270 9.92 -8.78 -3.03
CA ILE A 270 11.30 -8.28 -3.06
C ILE A 270 11.46 -7.29 -1.91
N PRO A 271 12.24 -7.62 -0.88
CA PRO A 271 12.58 -6.67 0.17
C PRO A 271 13.26 -5.43 -0.39
N THR A 272 12.94 -4.26 0.17
CA THR A 272 13.60 -3.00 -0.16
C THR A 272 14.16 -2.34 1.09
N TRP A 273 15.25 -1.62 0.95
CA TRP A 273 15.84 -0.82 2.02
C TRP A 273 16.08 0.61 1.57
N VAL A 274 15.72 1.56 2.43
CA VAL A 274 15.95 2.98 2.20
C VAL A 274 17.39 3.33 2.64
N ASN A 275 18.30 3.43 1.68
CA ASN A 275 19.68 3.86 1.91
C ASN A 275 19.77 5.39 1.90
N MET A 276 19.80 6.01 3.07
CA MET A 276 20.08 7.43 3.21
C MET A 276 21.58 7.66 3.32
N HIS A 277 22.13 8.52 2.49
CA HIS A 277 23.56 8.85 2.51
C HIS A 277 23.84 10.29 2.08
N ALA A 278 24.99 10.83 2.49
CA ALA A 278 25.46 12.13 2.05
C ALA A 278 26.09 12.02 0.66
N ASN A 279 25.73 12.90 -0.25
CA ASN A 279 26.34 13.04 -1.56
C ASN A 279 26.57 14.53 -1.89
N SER A 280 27.83 14.92 -2.04
CA SER A 280 28.25 16.26 -2.50
C SER A 280 27.56 17.44 -1.79
N GLY A 281 27.28 17.29 -0.48
CA GLY A 281 26.65 18.33 0.35
C GLY A 281 25.11 18.28 0.41
N SER A 282 24.49 17.28 -0.25
CA SER A 282 23.07 16.95 -0.12
C SER A 282 22.89 15.59 0.57
N THR A 283 21.67 15.34 1.08
CA THR A 283 21.24 14.02 1.53
C THR A 283 20.46 13.35 0.41
N GLU A 284 20.85 12.14 0.07
CA GLU A 284 20.16 11.31 -0.92
C GLU A 284 19.50 10.10 -0.27
N TYR A 285 18.37 9.69 -0.82
CA TYR A 285 17.61 8.52 -0.41
C TYR A 285 17.47 7.60 -1.61
N ASN A 286 18.10 6.42 -1.55
CA ASN A 286 18.02 5.42 -2.60
C ASN A 286 17.26 4.21 -2.09
N ILE A 287 16.24 3.78 -2.83
CA ILE A 287 15.51 2.56 -2.54
C ILE A 287 16.28 1.41 -3.20
N LEU A 288 16.82 0.52 -2.38
CA LEU A 288 17.60 -0.62 -2.85
C LEU A 288 16.75 -1.89 -2.83
N PRO A 289 16.41 -2.49 -3.99
CA PRO A 289 15.80 -3.80 -4.03
C PRO A 289 16.85 -4.86 -3.61
N LEU A 290 16.49 -5.64 -2.59
CA LEU A 290 17.35 -6.65 -2.01
C LEU A 290 16.88 -8.04 -2.49
N GLU A 291 17.08 -8.30 -3.77
CA GLU A 291 16.81 -9.62 -4.34
C GLU A 291 17.74 -10.68 -3.73
N GLU A 292 17.38 -11.96 -3.85
CA GLU A 292 18.22 -13.06 -3.40
C GLU A 292 19.56 -13.07 -4.14
N ALA A 293 20.51 -12.32 -3.59
CA ALA A 293 21.87 -12.19 -4.08
C ALA A 293 22.84 -12.30 -2.91
N THR A 294 24.11 -12.56 -3.19
CA THR A 294 25.11 -12.51 -2.14
C THR A 294 25.37 -11.06 -1.70
N ALA A 295 25.76 -10.86 -0.44
CA ALA A 295 26.13 -9.54 0.06
C ALA A 295 27.20 -8.85 -0.82
N ALA A 296 28.14 -9.62 -1.38
CA ALA A 296 29.15 -9.10 -2.31
C ALA A 296 28.53 -8.60 -3.62
N GLN A 297 27.46 -9.20 -4.10
CA GLN A 297 26.73 -8.74 -5.30
C GLN A 297 26.03 -7.42 -5.03
N TRP A 298 25.34 -7.25 -3.89
CA TRP A 298 24.73 -5.98 -3.51
C TRP A 298 25.75 -4.86 -3.38
N GLN A 299 26.93 -5.16 -2.74
CA GLN A 299 28.01 -4.17 -2.60
C GLN A 299 28.51 -3.70 -3.97
N ALA A 300 28.71 -4.62 -4.89
CA ALA A 300 29.18 -4.29 -6.25
C ALA A 300 28.10 -3.56 -7.08
N GLN A 301 26.85 -4.01 -6.99
CA GLN A 301 25.73 -3.46 -7.77
C GLN A 301 25.39 -2.02 -7.34
N PHE A 302 25.37 -1.75 -6.04
CA PHE A 302 24.91 -0.48 -5.48
C PHE A 302 26.06 0.42 -4.98
N GLY A 303 27.31 -0.02 -5.06
CA GLY A 303 28.47 0.75 -4.60
C GLY A 303 28.49 1.00 -3.09
N LEU A 304 28.00 0.03 -2.29
CA LEU A 304 27.82 0.21 -0.85
C LEU A 304 29.14 0.19 -0.08
N THR A 305 29.24 1.05 0.92
CA THR A 305 30.24 0.92 1.97
C THR A 305 29.95 -0.31 2.85
N ASP A 306 30.93 -0.78 3.62
CA ASP A 306 30.75 -1.92 4.52
C ASP A 306 29.61 -1.69 5.53
N THR A 307 29.45 -0.45 6.02
CA THR A 307 28.36 -0.09 6.94
C THR A 307 26.99 -0.15 6.24
N GLN A 308 26.89 0.39 5.03
CA GLN A 308 25.64 0.33 4.25
C GLN A 308 25.29 -1.11 3.88
N LEU A 309 26.28 -1.93 3.52
CA LEU A 309 26.07 -3.34 3.26
C LEU A 309 25.55 -4.10 4.49
N ALA A 310 26.10 -3.82 5.68
CA ALA A 310 25.65 -4.40 6.93
C ALA A 310 24.18 -4.01 7.24
N ASN A 311 23.80 -2.75 7.00
CA ASN A 311 22.43 -2.27 7.16
C ASN A 311 21.48 -2.90 6.13
N ALA A 312 21.87 -2.99 4.86
CA ALA A 312 21.09 -3.66 3.81
C ALA A 312 20.83 -5.13 4.17
N LYS A 313 21.86 -5.84 4.64
CA LYS A 313 21.71 -7.22 5.09
C LYS A 313 20.77 -7.34 6.28
N ALA A 314 20.90 -6.46 7.27
CA ALA A 314 20.00 -6.44 8.43
C ALA A 314 18.54 -6.16 8.02
N SER A 315 18.30 -5.27 7.04
CA SER A 315 16.99 -5.01 6.46
C SER A 315 16.41 -6.25 5.79
N PHE A 316 17.20 -6.90 4.92
CA PHE A 316 16.81 -8.16 4.29
C PHE A 316 16.42 -9.24 5.32
N ASP A 317 17.29 -9.48 6.30
CA ASP A 317 17.07 -10.49 7.33
C ASP A 317 15.78 -10.20 8.15
N ARG A 318 15.50 -8.91 8.49
CA ARG A 318 14.26 -8.49 9.19
C ARG A 318 13.02 -8.76 8.33
N THR A 319 13.05 -8.36 7.07
CA THR A 319 11.92 -8.55 6.14
C THR A 319 11.65 -10.03 5.91
N GLN A 320 12.68 -10.83 5.66
CA GLN A 320 12.55 -12.28 5.50
C GLN A 320 11.95 -12.94 6.76
N ALA A 321 12.39 -12.55 7.94
CA ALA A 321 11.86 -13.10 9.21
C ALA A 321 10.35 -12.86 9.36
N LEU A 322 9.80 -11.79 8.79
CA LEU A 322 8.37 -11.46 8.83
C LEU A 322 7.57 -12.13 7.71
N THR A 323 8.14 -12.28 6.52
CA THR A 323 7.36 -12.59 5.31
C THR A 323 7.56 -14.01 4.78
N LEU A 324 8.71 -14.65 5.08
CA LEU A 324 9.09 -15.94 4.46
C LEU A 324 8.05 -17.04 4.65
N THR A 325 7.59 -17.26 5.88
CA THR A 325 6.62 -18.34 6.18
C THR A 325 5.31 -18.15 5.42
N GLY A 326 4.81 -16.91 5.32
CA GLY A 326 3.61 -16.61 4.57
C GLY A 326 3.81 -16.78 3.07
N MET A 327 4.95 -16.33 2.54
CA MET A 327 5.28 -16.51 1.12
C MET A 327 5.45 -17.99 0.75
N GLU A 328 6.09 -18.81 1.58
CA GLU A 328 6.18 -20.26 1.38
C GLU A 328 4.80 -20.91 1.32
N LYS A 329 3.86 -20.49 2.19
CA LYS A 329 2.48 -20.97 2.18
C LYS A 329 1.77 -20.60 0.87
N VAL A 330 1.91 -19.33 0.42
CA VAL A 330 1.37 -18.85 -0.86
C VAL A 330 1.96 -19.64 -2.03
N GLN A 331 3.27 -19.72 -2.13
CA GLN A 331 3.96 -20.42 -3.22
C GLN A 331 3.61 -21.90 -3.28
N SER A 332 3.48 -22.56 -2.11
CA SER A 332 3.06 -23.98 -2.04
C SER A 332 1.65 -24.19 -2.56
N TYR A 333 0.73 -23.27 -2.25
CA TYR A 333 -0.63 -23.29 -2.78
C TYR A 333 -0.65 -23.09 -4.31
N LEU A 334 0.03 -22.05 -4.80
CA LEU A 334 0.06 -21.73 -6.24
C LEU A 334 0.69 -22.86 -7.06
N ALA A 335 1.71 -23.54 -6.51
CA ALA A 335 2.31 -24.72 -7.15
C ALA A 335 1.35 -25.91 -7.27
N GLN A 336 0.41 -26.06 -6.33
CA GLN A 336 -0.63 -27.11 -6.39
C GLN A 336 -1.68 -26.81 -7.45
N GLN A 337 -2.03 -25.54 -7.68
CA GLN A 337 -2.99 -25.14 -8.72
C GLN A 337 -2.50 -25.43 -10.13
N LYS A 338 -1.18 -25.49 -10.35
CA LYS A 338 -0.55 -25.77 -11.65
C LYS A 338 -0.41 -27.25 -11.97
N GLN A 339 -0.79 -28.14 -11.07
CA GLN A 339 -0.76 -29.58 -11.33
C GLN A 339 -2.03 -30.01 -12.07
N PRO A 340 -1.93 -30.72 -13.22
CA PRO A 340 -3.07 -31.12 -14.03
C PRO A 340 -3.95 -32.16 -13.34
#